data_639ab0e25172d39891f5ec696da2a73d
#
_entry.id   639ab0e25172d39891f5ec696da2a73d
#
_cell.length_a   1.000
_cell.length_b   1.000
_cell.length_c   1.000
_cell.angle_alpha   90.00
_cell.angle_beta   90.00
_cell.angle_gamma   90.00
#
_symmetry.space_group_name_H-M   'P 1'
#
loop_
_entity.id
_entity.type
_entity.pdbx_description
1 polymer ?
#
loop_
_entity_poly.entity_id
_entity_poly.type
_entity_poly.pdbx_seq_one_letter_code
_entity_poly.pdbx_strand_id
1 'polypeptide(L)'
;MTNGFDEMILNMNDTTPEPEDYTGEDGLLYCGKCHKPKEGYFPKETAAWLGRDRHPAECDCQRAEREEREAAEKQRSHLETVERLKRRGFTDPAMQGWTFENDNGKCPQMEHAHFYVENWETMKERNIGYLLWGGVGTGKSYFAGCIANALMEREIPVCMTNFALILGDLAASFEGRNEYISRLCSFPLLILDDFGMERGTEYGLEQVYNVIDSRYRSGRPLIVTTNLTLEDLQHPEDTAHARIYDRLIEMCSPVRFTGSNFRKATAQEKMGQLKKLMNRKESRL
;
A
#
# COMPACT_ATOMS: atom_id res chain seq x y z
N MET A 1 11.61 -28.69 -37.96
CA MET A 1 11.51 -27.57 -37.01
C MET A 1 10.35 -26.73 -37.46
N THR A 2 9.16 -27.04 -37.00
CA THR A 2 7.97 -26.19 -37.24
C THR A 2 8.15 -24.92 -36.43
N ASN A 3 8.17 -23.77 -37.13
CA ASN A 3 8.33 -22.46 -36.52
C ASN A 3 7.10 -22.18 -35.62
N GLY A 4 7.31 -21.68 -34.40
CA GLY A 4 6.22 -21.33 -33.48
C GLY A 4 5.19 -20.33 -34.04
N PHE A 5 5.42 -19.79 -35.24
CA PHE A 5 4.48 -19.00 -36.03
C PHE A 5 3.39 -19.89 -36.67
N ASP A 6 3.71 -21.09 -37.11
CA ASP A 6 2.77 -22.03 -37.69
C ASP A 6 1.78 -22.58 -36.66
N GLU A 7 2.22 -22.81 -35.39
CA GLU A 7 1.34 -23.21 -34.29
C GLU A 7 0.41 -22.06 -33.85
N MET A 8 0.85 -20.83 -33.91
CA MET A 8 0.02 -19.65 -33.56
C MET A 8 -1.10 -19.42 -34.57
N ILE A 9 -0.83 -19.72 -35.87
CA ILE A 9 -1.83 -19.59 -36.95
C ILE A 9 -2.82 -20.76 -36.93
N LEU A 10 -2.38 -21.96 -36.58
CA LEU A 10 -3.25 -23.15 -36.44
C LEU A 10 -4.20 -23.05 -35.22
N ASN A 11 -3.87 -22.25 -34.21
CA ASN A 11 -4.67 -21.98 -33.04
C ASN A 11 -5.62 -20.77 -33.15
N MET A 12 -5.73 -20.13 -34.32
CA MET A 12 -6.81 -19.18 -34.59
C MET A 12 -8.11 -19.98 -34.76
N ASN A 13 -8.81 -20.19 -33.66
CA ASN A 13 -10.08 -20.87 -33.63
C ASN A 13 -11.04 -20.26 -34.66
N ASP A 14 -11.72 -21.09 -35.42
CA ASP A 14 -12.81 -20.66 -36.26
C ASP A 14 -13.87 -19.96 -35.39
N THR A 15 -14.48 -18.91 -35.93
CA THR A 15 -15.55 -18.19 -35.24
C THR A 15 -16.71 -19.16 -34.95
N THR A 16 -17.00 -19.44 -33.67
CA THR A 16 -18.12 -20.27 -33.28
C THR A 16 -19.42 -19.42 -33.36
N PRO A 17 -20.39 -19.74 -34.23
CA PRO A 17 -21.63 -18.99 -34.31
C PRO A 17 -22.44 -19.11 -33.02
N GLU A 18 -22.99 -18.02 -32.53
CA GLU A 18 -24.02 -18.00 -31.50
C GLU A 18 -25.41 -18.18 -32.12
N PRO A 19 -26.45 -18.58 -31.36
CA PRO A 19 -27.81 -18.92 -31.92
C PRO A 19 -28.47 -17.78 -32.70
N GLU A 20 -28.13 -16.53 -32.39
CA GLU A 20 -28.71 -15.34 -33.02
C GLU A 20 -27.84 -14.77 -34.16
N ASP A 21 -26.66 -15.34 -34.40
CA ASP A 21 -25.77 -14.90 -35.46
C ASP A 21 -26.28 -15.28 -36.84
N TYR A 22 -25.99 -14.49 -37.84
CA TYR A 22 -26.42 -14.71 -39.21
C TYR A 22 -25.32 -14.46 -40.23
N THR A 23 -25.46 -15.08 -41.40
CA THR A 23 -24.53 -14.84 -42.53
C THR A 23 -25.07 -13.70 -43.39
N GLY A 24 -24.22 -12.68 -43.61
CA GLY A 24 -24.53 -11.56 -44.50
C GLY A 24 -24.48 -11.91 -45.98
N GLU A 25 -24.85 -10.98 -46.85
CA GLU A 25 -24.81 -11.14 -48.33
C GLU A 25 -23.36 -11.32 -48.82
N ASP A 26 -22.39 -10.80 -48.10
CA ASP A 26 -20.94 -10.96 -48.35
C ASP A 26 -20.38 -12.31 -47.89
N GLY A 27 -21.24 -13.18 -47.32
CA GLY A 27 -20.85 -14.50 -46.83
C GLY A 27 -20.15 -14.51 -45.48
N LEU A 28 -19.94 -13.37 -44.82
CA LEU A 28 -19.33 -13.28 -43.49
C LEU A 28 -20.38 -13.52 -42.39
N LEU A 29 -19.88 -13.98 -41.23
CA LEU A 29 -20.71 -14.14 -40.03
C LEU A 29 -20.89 -12.79 -39.33
N TYR A 30 -22.12 -12.43 -39.00
CA TYR A 30 -22.52 -11.21 -38.30
C TYR A 30 -23.16 -11.52 -36.96
N CYS A 31 -22.86 -10.68 -35.96
CA CYS A 31 -23.45 -10.76 -34.62
C CYS A 31 -24.96 -10.43 -34.67
N GLY A 32 -25.80 -11.29 -34.13
CA GLY A 32 -27.24 -11.08 -34.05
C GLY A 32 -27.65 -9.89 -33.18
N LYS A 33 -26.80 -9.47 -32.23
CA LYS A 33 -27.09 -8.35 -31.32
C LYS A 33 -26.69 -6.99 -31.90
N CYS A 34 -25.43 -6.83 -32.31
CA CYS A 34 -24.90 -5.53 -32.75
C CYS A 34 -24.79 -5.38 -34.26
N HIS A 35 -25.10 -6.42 -35.03
CA HIS A 35 -25.05 -6.46 -36.49
C HIS A 35 -23.67 -6.08 -37.10
N LYS A 36 -22.59 -6.29 -36.32
CA LYS A 36 -21.23 -6.14 -36.80
C LYS A 36 -20.67 -7.49 -37.23
N PRO A 37 -19.73 -7.53 -38.21
CA PRO A 37 -19.10 -8.77 -38.62
C PRO A 37 -18.31 -9.40 -37.48
N LYS A 38 -18.40 -10.72 -37.38
CA LYS A 38 -17.56 -11.58 -36.48
C LYS A 38 -16.42 -12.24 -37.27
N GLU A 39 -16.34 -11.98 -38.57
CA GLU A 39 -15.32 -12.47 -39.48
C GLU A 39 -14.86 -11.34 -40.42
N GLY A 40 -13.67 -11.50 -40.98
CA GLY A 40 -13.13 -10.65 -42.03
C GLY A 40 -12.42 -11.48 -43.09
N TYR A 41 -12.30 -10.96 -44.31
CA TYR A 41 -11.51 -11.61 -45.35
C TYR A 41 -10.03 -11.25 -45.22
N PHE A 42 -9.16 -12.25 -45.39
CA PHE A 42 -7.74 -11.99 -45.58
C PHE A 42 -7.46 -11.34 -46.96
N PRO A 43 -6.42 -10.55 -47.10
CA PRO A 43 -5.89 -10.18 -48.39
C PRO A 43 -5.59 -11.41 -49.25
N LYS A 44 -5.83 -11.36 -50.56
CA LYS A 44 -5.73 -12.52 -51.47
C LYS A 44 -4.38 -13.27 -51.39
N GLU A 45 -3.31 -12.53 -51.21
CA GLU A 45 -1.95 -13.09 -51.08
C GLU A 45 -1.80 -13.88 -49.77
N THR A 46 -2.33 -13.35 -48.70
CA THR A 46 -2.32 -14.00 -47.36
C THR A 46 -3.22 -15.22 -47.34
N ALA A 47 -4.41 -15.12 -47.91
CA ALA A 47 -5.37 -16.24 -48.02
C ALA A 47 -4.78 -17.42 -48.80
N ALA A 48 -4.08 -17.16 -49.89
CA ALA A 48 -3.43 -18.20 -50.69
C ALA A 48 -2.29 -18.90 -49.91
N TRP A 49 -1.58 -18.18 -49.09
CA TRP A 49 -0.51 -18.73 -48.25
C TRP A 49 -1.04 -19.53 -47.06
N LEU A 50 -2.13 -19.06 -46.40
CA LEU A 50 -2.73 -19.67 -45.22
C LEU A 50 -3.67 -20.85 -45.56
N GLY A 51 -4.12 -21.00 -46.85
CA GLY A 51 -5.11 -21.98 -47.26
C GLY A 51 -6.51 -21.72 -46.71
N ARG A 52 -6.77 -20.50 -46.23
CA ARG A 52 -8.10 -20.04 -45.75
C ARG A 52 -8.30 -18.56 -46.08
N ASP A 53 -9.54 -18.19 -46.38
CA ASP A 53 -9.89 -16.86 -46.86
C ASP A 53 -10.43 -15.93 -45.76
N ARG A 54 -10.79 -16.48 -44.59
CA ARG A 54 -11.41 -15.73 -43.48
C ARG A 54 -10.60 -15.80 -42.20
N HIS A 55 -10.74 -14.76 -41.40
CA HIS A 55 -10.22 -14.69 -40.03
C HIS A 55 -11.34 -14.23 -39.09
N PRO A 56 -11.31 -14.64 -37.81
CA PRO A 56 -12.16 -14.08 -36.76
C PRO A 56 -11.98 -12.57 -36.64
N ALA A 57 -13.08 -11.85 -36.46
CA ALA A 57 -13.11 -10.44 -36.14
C ALA A 57 -13.99 -10.24 -34.91
N GLU A 58 -13.57 -9.38 -34.02
CA GLU A 58 -14.30 -9.13 -32.79
C GLU A 58 -15.41 -8.11 -33.05
N CYS A 59 -16.66 -8.48 -32.85
CA CYS A 59 -17.77 -7.54 -32.93
C CYS A 59 -17.84 -6.62 -31.71
N ASP A 60 -18.64 -5.55 -31.79
CA ASP A 60 -18.71 -4.56 -30.70
C ASP A 60 -19.17 -5.17 -29.37
N CYS A 61 -20.10 -6.17 -29.40
CA CYS A 61 -20.53 -6.86 -28.19
C CYS A 61 -19.38 -7.65 -27.54
N GLN A 62 -18.65 -8.44 -28.33
CA GLN A 62 -17.53 -9.24 -27.84
C GLN A 62 -16.40 -8.36 -27.30
N ARG A 63 -16.15 -7.23 -27.98
CA ARG A 63 -15.18 -6.25 -27.49
C ARG A 63 -15.58 -5.68 -26.14
N ALA A 64 -16.84 -5.26 -25.99
CA ALA A 64 -17.34 -4.73 -24.72
C ALA A 64 -17.27 -5.78 -23.60
N GLU A 65 -17.66 -7.03 -23.85
CA GLU A 65 -17.57 -8.11 -22.87
C GLU A 65 -16.12 -8.45 -22.48
N ARG A 66 -15.19 -8.40 -23.45
CA ARG A 66 -13.77 -8.61 -23.19
C ARG A 66 -13.18 -7.48 -22.34
N GLU A 67 -13.48 -6.23 -22.71
CA GLU A 67 -13.00 -5.04 -21.96
C GLU A 67 -13.56 -5.04 -20.55
N GLU A 68 -14.81 -5.37 -20.33
CA GLU A 68 -15.43 -5.49 -19.01
C GLU A 68 -14.76 -6.61 -18.18
N ARG A 69 -14.55 -7.78 -18.79
CA ARG A 69 -13.86 -8.90 -18.12
C ARG A 69 -12.42 -8.54 -17.75
N GLU A 70 -11.65 -7.93 -18.67
CA GLU A 70 -10.28 -7.48 -18.43
C GLU A 70 -10.23 -6.41 -17.32
N ALA A 71 -11.17 -5.47 -17.30
CA ALA A 71 -11.30 -4.46 -16.25
C ALA A 71 -11.61 -5.09 -14.89
N ALA A 72 -12.56 -6.04 -14.84
CA ALA A 72 -12.91 -6.76 -13.62
C ALA A 72 -11.74 -7.61 -13.09
N GLU A 73 -11.02 -8.28 -13.98
CA GLU A 73 -9.84 -9.07 -13.61
C GLU A 73 -8.70 -8.19 -13.07
N LYS A 74 -8.44 -7.05 -13.72
CA LYS A 74 -7.45 -6.06 -13.27
C LYS A 74 -7.82 -5.50 -11.90
N GLN A 75 -9.10 -5.16 -11.69
CA GLN A 75 -9.57 -4.66 -10.39
C GLN A 75 -9.41 -5.72 -9.29
N ARG A 76 -9.77 -6.99 -9.56
CA ARG A 76 -9.60 -8.09 -8.61
C ARG A 76 -8.13 -8.30 -8.25
N SER A 77 -7.24 -8.34 -9.24
CA SER A 77 -5.79 -8.48 -9.04
C SER A 77 -5.21 -7.33 -8.21
N HIS A 78 -5.67 -6.10 -8.45
CA HIS A 78 -5.30 -4.93 -7.66
C HIS A 78 -5.72 -5.09 -6.20
N LEU A 79 -6.99 -5.43 -5.92
CA LEU A 79 -7.50 -5.62 -4.56
C LEU A 79 -6.74 -6.73 -3.81
N GLU A 80 -6.47 -7.87 -4.47
CA GLU A 80 -5.68 -8.96 -3.89
C GLU A 80 -4.26 -8.52 -3.54
N THR A 81 -3.65 -7.69 -4.40
CA THR A 81 -2.31 -7.13 -4.16
C THR A 81 -2.31 -6.18 -2.98
N VAL A 82 -3.24 -5.23 -2.92
CA VAL A 82 -3.38 -4.27 -1.81
C VAL A 82 -3.62 -5.00 -0.48
N GLU A 83 -4.52 -5.98 -0.44
CA GLU A 83 -4.78 -6.77 0.76
C GLU A 83 -3.53 -7.54 1.23
N ARG A 84 -2.79 -8.13 0.31
CA ARG A 84 -1.51 -8.80 0.61
C ARG A 84 -0.48 -7.82 1.18
N LEU A 85 -0.36 -6.61 0.61
CA LEU A 85 0.54 -5.58 1.10
C LEU A 85 0.15 -5.13 2.51
N LYS A 86 -1.13 -4.88 2.79
CA LYS A 86 -1.64 -4.49 4.11
C LYS A 86 -1.39 -5.56 5.16
N ARG A 87 -1.64 -6.83 4.84
CA ARG A 87 -1.35 -7.95 5.76
C ARG A 87 0.14 -8.11 6.10
N ARG A 88 1.02 -7.80 5.16
CA ARG A 88 2.48 -7.91 5.35
C ARG A 88 3.11 -6.67 5.94
N GLY A 89 2.52 -5.52 5.68
CA GLY A 89 3.07 -4.22 6.04
C GLY A 89 2.62 -3.71 7.41
N PHE A 90 1.47 -4.15 7.91
CA PHE A 90 0.99 -3.76 9.23
C PHE A 90 1.17 -4.88 10.26
N THR A 91 1.69 -4.53 11.42
CA THR A 91 1.83 -5.44 12.56
C THR A 91 0.53 -5.58 13.36
N ASP A 92 -0.36 -4.57 13.31
CA ASP A 92 -1.70 -4.59 13.90
C ASP A 92 -2.76 -4.44 12.80
N PRO A 93 -3.71 -5.39 12.66
CA PRO A 93 -4.80 -5.31 11.71
C PRO A 93 -5.66 -4.03 11.83
N ALA A 94 -5.76 -3.44 13.03
CA ALA A 94 -6.50 -2.20 13.24
C ALA A 94 -5.93 -1.02 12.43
N MET A 95 -4.63 -1.04 12.10
CA MET A 95 -3.97 -0.02 11.28
C MET A 95 -4.48 0.02 9.83
N GLN A 96 -5.08 -1.06 9.34
CA GLN A 96 -5.70 -1.10 8.00
C GLN A 96 -6.88 -0.13 7.86
N GLY A 97 -7.51 0.23 8.97
CA GLY A 97 -8.58 1.22 9.02
C GLY A 97 -8.11 2.68 9.16
N TRP A 98 -6.79 2.93 9.23
CA TRP A 98 -6.23 4.28 9.34
C TRP A 98 -6.07 4.88 7.95
N THR A 99 -7.18 5.38 7.42
CA THR A 99 -7.26 5.93 6.05
C THR A 99 -7.66 7.41 6.10
N PHE A 100 -7.43 8.11 5.00
CA PHE A 100 -7.84 9.52 4.87
C PHE A 100 -9.37 9.68 4.91
N GLU A 101 -10.13 8.70 4.39
CA GLU A 101 -11.59 8.72 4.44
C GLU A 101 -12.14 8.62 5.86
N ASN A 102 -11.39 7.95 6.75
CA ASN A 102 -11.75 7.80 8.16
C ASN A 102 -11.23 8.96 9.04
N ASP A 103 -10.53 9.95 8.46
CA ASP A 103 -10.06 11.11 9.20
C ASP A 103 -11.24 11.99 9.65
N ASN A 104 -11.17 12.45 10.89
CA ASN A 104 -12.22 13.30 11.47
C ASN A 104 -11.99 14.81 11.23
N GLY A 105 -10.98 15.19 10.46
CA GLY A 105 -10.63 16.55 10.11
C GLY A 105 -10.09 17.41 11.26
N LYS A 106 -9.74 16.80 12.40
CA LYS A 106 -9.29 17.53 13.60
C LYS A 106 -7.76 17.66 13.70
N CYS A 107 -7.02 17.04 12.79
CA CYS A 107 -5.56 17.05 12.77
C CYS A 107 -5.06 17.96 11.64
N PRO A 108 -4.64 19.20 11.91
CA PRO A 108 -4.18 20.13 10.86
C PRO A 108 -2.96 19.59 10.09
N GLN A 109 -2.17 18.74 10.72
CA GLN A 109 -0.98 18.13 10.10
C GLN A 109 -1.32 17.18 8.95
N MET A 110 -2.59 16.73 8.79
CA MET A 110 -2.96 15.81 7.70
C MET A 110 -2.66 16.36 6.30
N GLU A 111 -2.56 17.67 6.13
CA GLU A 111 -2.10 18.28 4.88
C GLU A 111 -0.69 17.78 4.49
N HIS A 112 0.22 17.60 5.47
CA HIS A 112 1.54 17.04 5.22
C HIS A 112 1.48 15.57 4.80
N ALA A 113 0.48 14.79 5.30
CA ALA A 113 0.31 13.40 4.88
C ALA A 113 -0.17 13.31 3.44
N HIS A 114 -1.15 14.12 3.04
CA HIS A 114 -1.60 14.22 1.66
C HIS A 114 -0.45 14.63 0.74
N PHE A 115 0.28 15.70 1.10
CA PHE A 115 1.42 16.17 0.34
C PHE A 115 2.48 15.07 0.15
N TYR A 116 2.78 14.28 1.19
CA TYR A 116 3.76 13.19 1.13
C TYR A 116 3.34 12.13 0.11
N VAL A 117 2.08 11.70 0.15
CA VAL A 117 1.54 10.68 -0.75
C VAL A 117 1.45 11.18 -2.20
N GLU A 118 1.05 12.43 -2.40
CA GLU A 118 0.97 13.05 -3.72
C GLU A 118 2.35 13.19 -4.37
N ASN A 119 3.37 13.50 -3.58
CA ASN A 119 4.75 13.71 -4.03
C ASN A 119 5.67 12.51 -3.76
N TRP A 120 5.12 11.30 -3.63
CA TRP A 120 5.85 10.10 -3.22
C TRP A 120 7.14 9.85 -4.01
N GLU A 121 7.13 9.96 -5.33
CA GLU A 121 8.33 9.70 -6.14
C GLU A 121 9.47 10.67 -5.78
N THR A 122 9.15 11.94 -5.58
CA THR A 122 10.13 12.95 -5.14
C THR A 122 10.65 12.65 -3.72
N MET A 123 9.77 12.25 -2.80
CA MET A 123 10.16 11.87 -1.43
C MET A 123 11.10 10.69 -1.43
N LYS A 124 10.80 9.68 -2.25
CA LYS A 124 11.60 8.48 -2.42
C LYS A 124 12.96 8.78 -3.05
N GLU A 125 13.01 9.54 -4.15
CA GLU A 125 14.25 9.89 -4.85
C GLU A 125 15.21 10.71 -3.99
N ARG A 126 14.64 11.62 -3.19
CA ARG A 126 15.42 12.50 -2.31
C ARG A 126 15.65 11.94 -0.91
N ASN A 127 15.17 10.72 -0.64
CA ASN A 127 15.24 10.09 0.69
C ASN A 127 14.65 10.96 1.81
N ILE A 128 13.51 11.63 1.56
CA ILE A 128 12.87 12.50 2.54
C ILE A 128 11.86 11.72 3.35
N GLY A 129 12.08 11.61 4.65
CA GLY A 129 11.16 11.07 5.62
C GLY A 129 10.53 12.12 6.52
N TYR A 130 9.71 11.69 7.49
CA TYR A 130 9.13 12.53 8.53
C TYR A 130 9.48 12.05 9.92
N LEU A 131 9.85 12.98 10.80
CA LEU A 131 9.94 12.78 12.24
C LEU A 131 8.70 13.43 12.89
N LEU A 132 7.70 12.60 13.23
CA LEU A 132 6.44 13.02 13.82
C LEU A 132 6.61 13.05 15.35
N TRP A 133 6.72 14.24 15.92
CA TRP A 133 7.01 14.41 17.34
C TRP A 133 5.94 15.21 18.07
N GLY A 134 5.78 14.97 19.37
CA GLY A 134 4.83 15.70 20.23
C GLY A 134 4.09 14.80 21.21
N GLY A 135 3.12 15.35 21.92
CA GLY A 135 2.43 14.69 23.02
C GLY A 135 1.72 13.38 22.67
N VAL A 136 1.45 12.58 23.69
CA VAL A 136 0.72 11.30 23.56
C VAL A 136 -0.72 11.53 23.11
N GLY A 137 -1.18 10.72 22.14
CA GLY A 137 -2.56 10.73 21.68
C GLY A 137 -2.93 11.87 20.73
N THR A 138 -1.95 12.55 20.15
CA THR A 138 -2.15 13.68 19.22
C THR A 138 -2.35 13.26 17.76
N GLY A 139 -2.36 11.95 17.45
CA GLY A 139 -2.66 11.44 16.10
C GLY A 139 -1.46 11.07 15.24
N LYS A 140 -0.21 11.08 15.76
CA LYS A 140 1.02 10.75 15.02
C LYS A 140 0.96 9.39 14.31
N SER A 141 0.63 8.33 15.06
CA SER A 141 0.54 6.96 14.50
C SER A 141 -0.56 6.86 13.45
N TYR A 142 -1.71 7.52 13.68
CA TYR A 142 -2.81 7.56 12.71
C TYR A 142 -2.39 8.25 11.41
N PHE A 143 -1.73 9.39 11.51
CA PHE A 143 -1.14 10.11 10.37
C PHE A 143 -0.20 9.21 9.55
N ALA A 144 0.73 8.51 10.22
CA ALA A 144 1.66 7.59 9.57
C ALA A 144 0.93 6.42 8.90
N GLY A 145 -0.12 5.89 9.54
CA GLY A 145 -0.97 4.84 9.00
C GLY A 145 -1.78 5.29 7.77
N CYS A 146 -2.25 6.54 7.73
CA CYS A 146 -2.90 7.10 6.53
C CYS A 146 -1.94 7.11 5.33
N ILE A 147 -0.69 7.55 5.52
CA ILE A 147 0.34 7.50 4.47
C ILE A 147 0.58 6.07 4.02
N ALA A 148 0.73 5.13 4.96
CA ALA A 148 0.98 3.72 4.66
C ALA A 148 -0.15 3.11 3.82
N ASN A 149 -1.41 3.29 4.24
CA ASN A 149 -2.57 2.79 3.51
C ASN A 149 -2.65 3.39 2.10
N ALA A 150 -2.52 4.70 1.98
CA ALA A 150 -2.63 5.38 0.70
C ALA A 150 -1.53 4.97 -0.30
N LEU A 151 -0.31 4.69 0.18
CA LEU A 151 0.76 4.16 -0.68
C LEU A 151 0.52 2.70 -1.05
N MET A 152 0.01 1.87 -0.13
CA MET A 152 -0.34 0.48 -0.42
C MET A 152 -1.49 0.38 -1.43
N GLU A 153 -2.47 1.31 -1.42
CA GLU A 153 -3.49 1.42 -2.47
C GLU A 153 -2.90 1.74 -3.86
N ARG A 154 -1.71 2.31 -3.91
CA ARG A 154 -0.92 2.49 -5.14
C ARG A 154 0.05 1.33 -5.41
N GLU A 155 -0.15 0.19 -4.75
CA GLU A 155 0.69 -1.02 -4.82
C GLU A 155 2.15 -0.80 -4.38
N ILE A 156 2.42 0.23 -3.57
CA ILE A 156 3.75 0.51 -3.03
C ILE A 156 3.89 -0.21 -1.68
N PRO A 157 4.87 -1.13 -1.53
CA PRO A 157 5.08 -1.83 -0.27
C PRO A 157 5.55 -0.89 0.84
N VAL A 158 4.84 -0.88 1.96
CA VAL A 158 5.21 -0.15 3.17
C VAL A 158 5.29 -1.13 4.33
N CYS A 159 6.23 -0.93 5.25
CA CYS A 159 6.25 -1.64 6.53
C CYS A 159 6.06 -0.63 7.66
N MET A 160 5.05 -0.84 8.50
CA MET A 160 4.81 -0.08 9.71
C MET A 160 4.92 -1.00 10.92
N THR A 161 5.92 -0.76 11.76
CA THR A 161 6.27 -1.57 12.93
C THR A 161 6.80 -0.68 14.06
N ASN A 162 7.24 -1.28 15.16
CA ASN A 162 7.89 -0.58 16.27
C ASN A 162 9.10 -1.36 16.79
N PHE A 163 9.97 -0.70 17.57
CA PHE A 163 11.17 -1.35 18.08
C PHE A 163 10.89 -2.47 19.08
N ALA A 164 9.77 -2.46 19.81
CA ALA A 164 9.44 -3.57 20.72
C ALA A 164 9.26 -4.88 19.95
N LEU A 165 8.59 -4.84 18.78
CA LEU A 165 8.41 -5.99 17.91
C LEU A 165 9.71 -6.39 17.21
N ILE A 166 10.45 -5.42 16.64
CA ILE A 166 11.74 -5.67 16.01
C ILE A 166 12.71 -6.36 16.98
N LEU A 167 12.84 -5.85 18.20
CA LEU A 167 13.71 -6.44 19.23
C LEU A 167 13.24 -7.84 19.65
N GLY A 168 11.91 -8.07 19.71
CA GLY A 168 11.36 -9.39 19.95
C GLY A 168 11.73 -10.40 18.88
N ASP A 169 11.57 -10.02 17.60
CA ASP A 169 11.92 -10.87 16.44
C ASP A 169 13.43 -11.15 16.39
N LEU A 170 14.27 -10.14 16.63
CA LEU A 170 15.73 -10.27 16.66
C LEU A 170 16.22 -11.14 17.83
N ALA A 171 15.51 -11.14 18.96
CA ALA A 171 15.81 -12.00 20.10
C ALA A 171 15.39 -13.45 19.87
N ALA A 172 14.29 -13.68 19.14
CA ALA A 172 13.79 -15.00 18.80
C ALA A 172 14.63 -15.72 17.72
N SER A 173 15.36 -14.98 16.89
CA SER A 173 16.12 -15.51 15.75
C SER A 173 17.61 -15.19 15.91
N PHE A 174 18.39 -16.13 16.45
CA PHE A 174 19.85 -15.95 16.57
C PHE A 174 20.56 -15.99 15.22
N GLU A 175 20.10 -16.83 14.30
CA GLU A 175 20.55 -16.93 12.92
C GLU A 175 19.65 -16.08 12.02
N GLY A 176 20.23 -15.23 11.16
CA GLY A 176 19.46 -14.43 10.20
C GLY A 176 19.10 -12.99 10.63
N ARG A 177 19.70 -12.48 11.72
CA ARG A 177 19.47 -11.08 12.16
C ARG A 177 19.77 -10.05 11.07
N ASN A 178 20.90 -10.22 10.36
CA ASN A 178 21.27 -9.31 9.28
C ASN A 178 20.29 -9.41 8.09
N GLU A 179 19.78 -10.60 7.81
CA GLU A 179 18.77 -10.81 6.77
C GLU A 179 17.43 -10.18 7.16
N TYR A 180 17.04 -10.28 8.44
CA TYR A 180 15.84 -9.63 8.95
C TYR A 180 15.94 -8.11 8.81
N ILE A 181 17.05 -7.49 9.28
CA ILE A 181 17.29 -6.05 9.17
C ILE A 181 17.33 -5.63 7.69
N SER A 182 18.03 -6.39 6.85
CA SER A 182 18.09 -6.11 5.41
C SER A 182 16.72 -6.15 4.76
N ARG A 183 15.90 -7.17 5.06
CA ARG A 183 14.53 -7.29 4.58
C ARG A 183 13.65 -6.13 5.08
N LEU A 184 13.73 -5.77 6.37
CA LEU A 184 13.02 -4.63 6.94
C LEU A 184 13.41 -3.33 6.22
N CYS A 185 14.71 -3.10 6.02
CA CYS A 185 15.21 -1.91 5.34
C CYS A 185 15.01 -1.93 3.82
N SER A 186 14.57 -3.07 3.24
CA SER A 186 14.31 -3.17 1.80
C SER A 186 12.96 -2.57 1.37
N PHE A 187 12.02 -2.35 2.28
CA PHE A 187 10.76 -1.72 1.96
C PHE A 187 10.97 -0.31 1.38
N PRO A 188 10.22 0.09 0.33
CA PRO A 188 10.24 1.45 -0.20
C PRO A 188 10.06 2.52 0.89
N LEU A 189 9.06 2.34 1.77
CA LEU A 189 8.87 3.15 2.97
C LEU A 189 8.89 2.26 4.21
N LEU A 190 9.68 2.66 5.22
CA LEU A 190 9.64 2.09 6.56
C LEU A 190 9.05 3.12 7.53
N ILE A 191 8.14 2.67 8.38
CA ILE A 191 7.53 3.49 9.44
C ILE A 191 7.84 2.83 10.78
N LEU A 192 8.51 3.57 11.67
CA LEU A 192 8.85 3.15 13.02
C LEU A 192 7.98 3.93 14.01
N ASP A 193 6.99 3.25 14.56
CA ASP A 193 6.04 3.86 15.50
C ASP A 193 6.55 3.79 16.95
N ASP A 194 6.22 4.81 17.74
CA ASP A 194 6.55 4.94 19.17
C ASP A 194 8.06 4.78 19.47
N PHE A 195 8.93 5.44 18.70
CA PHE A 195 10.37 5.50 18.92
C PHE A 195 10.70 6.20 20.25
N GLY A 196 11.71 5.69 20.97
CA GLY A 196 12.13 6.19 22.29
C GLY A 196 11.39 5.51 23.46
N MET A 197 10.58 4.46 23.17
CA MET A 197 9.92 3.62 24.18
C MET A 197 10.61 2.26 24.38
N GLU A 198 11.69 2.03 23.66
CA GLU A 198 12.48 0.80 23.76
C GLU A 198 13.18 0.66 25.11
N ARG A 199 13.34 -0.57 25.56
CA ARG A 199 14.03 -0.84 26.82
C ARG A 199 15.47 -0.36 26.75
N GLY A 200 15.90 0.47 27.71
CA GLY A 200 17.25 1.01 27.82
C GLY A 200 18.33 -0.02 28.18
N THR A 201 18.38 -1.14 27.45
CA THR A 201 19.46 -2.14 27.56
C THR A 201 20.50 -1.86 26.50
N GLU A 202 21.78 -2.12 26.78
CA GLU A 202 22.87 -1.98 25.81
C GLU A 202 22.56 -2.75 24.52
N TYR A 203 22.06 -3.98 24.63
CA TYR A 203 21.64 -4.80 23.49
C TYR A 203 20.52 -4.13 22.69
N GLY A 204 19.49 -3.62 23.35
CA GLY A 204 18.38 -2.93 22.68
C GLY A 204 18.88 -1.73 21.89
N LEU A 205 19.71 -0.91 22.48
CA LEU A 205 20.29 0.28 21.86
C LEU A 205 21.18 -0.05 20.65
N GLU A 206 21.98 -1.13 20.76
CA GLU A 206 22.78 -1.65 19.64
C GLU A 206 21.89 -2.05 18.47
N GLN A 207 20.80 -2.79 18.71
CA GLN A 207 19.89 -3.20 17.64
C GLN A 207 19.14 -2.01 17.02
N VAL A 208 18.72 -1.04 17.82
CA VAL A 208 18.13 0.22 17.33
C VAL A 208 19.12 0.92 16.39
N TYR A 209 20.37 1.06 16.82
CA TYR A 209 21.43 1.62 15.98
C TYR A 209 21.60 0.85 14.68
N ASN A 210 21.66 -0.48 14.73
CA ASN A 210 21.83 -1.33 13.54
C ASN A 210 20.69 -1.15 12.51
N VAL A 211 19.45 -1.05 12.98
CA VAL A 211 18.29 -0.82 12.10
C VAL A 211 18.34 0.59 11.48
N ILE A 212 18.58 1.62 12.29
CA ILE A 212 18.63 3.01 11.81
C ILE A 212 19.80 3.21 10.85
N ASP A 213 21.00 2.69 11.18
CA ASP A 213 22.18 2.76 10.32
C ASP A 213 21.97 2.02 8.98
N SER A 214 21.37 0.83 9.02
CA SER A 214 21.03 0.08 7.81
C SER A 214 20.02 0.84 6.95
N ARG A 215 19.01 1.47 7.56
CA ARG A 215 18.03 2.28 6.86
C ARG A 215 18.68 3.52 6.23
N TYR A 216 19.51 4.23 6.98
CA TYR A 216 20.30 5.36 6.49
C TYR A 216 21.11 4.98 5.25
N ARG A 217 21.88 3.88 5.32
CA ARG A 217 22.70 3.40 4.19
C ARG A 217 21.86 2.93 2.99
N SER A 218 20.63 2.53 3.22
CA SER A 218 19.76 2.07 2.12
C SER A 218 19.30 3.20 1.20
N GLY A 219 19.45 4.48 1.60
CA GLY A 219 18.99 5.64 0.86
C GLY A 219 17.48 5.66 0.63
N ARG A 220 16.69 5.08 1.54
CA ARG A 220 15.23 4.98 1.43
C ARG A 220 14.54 5.74 2.55
N PRO A 221 13.42 6.43 2.28
CA PRO A 221 12.75 7.28 3.25
C PRO A 221 12.23 6.51 4.47
N LEU A 222 12.29 7.17 5.63
CA LEU A 222 11.88 6.69 6.92
C LEU A 222 10.87 7.65 7.54
N ILE A 223 9.76 7.14 8.08
CA ILE A 223 8.87 7.90 8.95
C ILE A 223 9.02 7.37 10.37
N VAL A 224 9.20 8.27 11.33
CA VAL A 224 9.32 7.92 12.74
C VAL A 224 8.29 8.70 13.54
N THR A 225 7.56 8.04 14.43
CA THR A 225 6.74 8.73 15.43
C THR A 225 7.42 8.64 16.79
N THR A 226 7.41 9.71 17.55
CA THR A 226 8.02 9.74 18.87
C THR A 226 7.31 10.71 19.83
N ASN A 227 7.39 10.43 21.13
CA ASN A 227 6.97 11.35 22.17
C ASN A 227 8.14 12.18 22.73
N LEU A 228 9.37 11.89 22.29
CA LEU A 228 10.53 12.73 22.59
C LEU A 228 10.35 14.12 22.00
N THR A 229 10.85 15.13 22.66
CA THR A 229 10.88 16.49 22.13
C THR A 229 12.02 16.64 21.12
N LEU A 230 11.93 17.67 20.29
CA LEU A 230 13.04 17.96 19.37
C LEU A 230 14.33 18.33 20.14
N GLU A 231 14.17 18.92 21.33
CA GLU A 231 15.28 19.25 22.23
C GLU A 231 15.97 18.00 22.77
N ASP A 232 15.19 16.95 23.18
CA ASP A 232 15.75 15.66 23.62
C ASP A 232 16.57 15.01 22.49
N LEU A 233 16.09 15.12 21.25
CA LEU A 233 16.77 14.54 20.08
C LEU A 233 18.03 15.32 19.67
N GLN A 234 18.06 16.63 19.90
CA GLN A 234 19.21 17.49 19.60
C GLN A 234 20.28 17.48 20.70
N HIS A 235 19.90 17.15 21.93
CA HIS A 235 20.79 17.14 23.11
C HIS A 235 20.74 15.79 23.82
N PRO A 236 21.20 14.69 23.18
CA PRO A 236 21.18 13.35 23.75
C PRO A 236 22.16 13.24 24.95
N GLU A 237 21.78 12.40 25.91
CA GLU A 237 22.57 12.22 27.15
C GLU A 237 23.89 11.49 26.93
N ASP A 238 23.98 10.65 25.89
CA ASP A 238 25.16 9.83 25.60
C ASP A 238 25.46 9.73 24.09
N THR A 239 26.69 9.25 23.80
CA THR A 239 27.19 9.15 22.41
C THR A 239 26.42 8.11 21.55
N ALA A 240 25.83 7.09 22.17
CA ALA A 240 25.09 6.05 21.41
C ALA A 240 23.77 6.60 20.90
N HIS A 241 23.02 7.30 21.75
CA HIS A 241 21.81 8.02 21.33
C HIS A 241 22.15 9.14 20.34
N ALA A 242 23.25 9.87 20.54
CA ALA A 242 23.66 10.91 19.61
C ALA A 242 23.81 10.39 18.17
N ARG A 243 24.44 9.24 17.99
CA ARG A 243 24.59 8.62 16.65
C ARG A 243 23.28 8.21 16.00
N ILE A 244 22.30 7.77 16.78
CA ILE A 244 20.98 7.38 16.31
C ILE A 244 20.20 8.62 15.90
N TYR A 245 20.14 9.62 16.79
CA TYR A 245 19.34 10.83 16.61
C TYR A 245 19.86 11.71 15.48
N ASP A 246 21.18 11.80 15.32
CA ASP A 246 21.80 12.51 14.20
C ASP A 246 21.33 11.98 12.84
N ARG A 247 21.34 10.66 12.66
CA ARG A 247 20.80 10.03 11.44
C ARG A 247 19.31 10.24 11.24
N LEU A 248 18.51 10.19 12.32
CA LEU A 248 17.08 10.43 12.24
C LEU A 248 16.77 11.86 11.80
N ILE A 249 17.49 12.84 12.36
CA ILE A 249 17.32 14.27 12.03
C ILE A 249 17.77 14.54 10.58
N GLU A 250 18.80 13.85 10.09
CA GLU A 250 19.25 13.97 8.70
C GLU A 250 18.24 13.38 7.71
N MET A 251 17.68 12.18 8.00
CA MET A 251 16.72 11.50 7.10
C MET A 251 15.32 12.07 7.17
N CYS A 252 14.92 12.68 8.28
CA CYS A 252 13.50 12.93 8.60
C CYS A 252 13.26 14.42 8.90
N SER A 253 12.39 15.04 8.11
CA SER A 253 11.92 16.40 8.38
C SER A 253 10.98 16.41 9.59
N PRO A 254 11.20 17.26 10.61
CA PRO A 254 10.39 17.27 11.82
C PRO A 254 9.00 17.88 11.57
N VAL A 255 7.97 17.16 11.97
CA VAL A 255 6.57 17.61 11.97
C VAL A 255 6.05 17.58 13.40
N ARG A 256 5.69 18.75 13.92
CA ARG A 256 5.20 18.89 15.30
C ARG A 256 3.72 18.60 15.40
N PHE A 257 3.36 17.71 16.30
CA PHE A 257 1.97 17.44 16.67
C PHE A 257 1.62 18.16 17.96
N THR A 258 0.82 19.20 17.81
CA THR A 258 0.27 19.99 18.93
C THR A 258 -1.25 19.83 18.91
N GLY A 259 -1.86 19.46 20.01
CA GLY A 259 -3.32 19.35 20.05
C GLY A 259 -3.81 18.57 21.28
N SER A 260 -5.13 18.44 21.35
CA SER A 260 -5.80 17.65 22.39
C SER A 260 -5.54 16.16 22.19
N ASN A 261 -5.48 15.44 23.29
CA ASN A 261 -5.35 14.00 23.28
C ASN A 261 -6.67 13.35 22.79
N PHE A 262 -6.70 12.88 21.55
CA PHE A 262 -7.88 12.24 20.93
C PHE A 262 -8.35 11.00 21.72
N ARG A 263 -7.43 10.22 22.33
CA ARG A 263 -7.79 9.05 23.15
C ARG A 263 -8.58 9.46 24.39
N LYS A 264 -8.25 10.59 25.04
CA LYS A 264 -9.01 11.13 26.16
C LYS A 264 -10.40 11.60 25.74
N ALA A 265 -10.52 12.28 24.61
CA ALA A 265 -11.80 12.70 24.07
C ALA A 265 -12.72 11.49 23.77
N THR A 266 -12.20 10.46 23.10
CA THR A 266 -12.94 9.23 22.81
C THR A 266 -13.35 8.49 24.10
N ALA A 267 -12.48 8.45 25.13
CA ALA A 267 -12.81 7.84 26.41
C ALA A 267 -13.95 8.59 27.12
N GLN A 268 -13.94 9.92 27.11
CA GLN A 268 -15.01 10.74 27.68
C GLN A 268 -16.35 10.53 26.95
N GLU A 269 -16.31 10.42 25.64
CA GLU A 269 -17.49 10.14 24.82
C GLU A 269 -18.09 8.76 25.13
N LYS A 270 -17.26 7.71 25.22
CA LYS A 270 -17.68 6.37 25.62
C LYS A 270 -18.28 6.35 27.02
N MET A 271 -17.68 7.07 27.97
CA MET A 271 -18.25 7.20 29.33
C MET A 271 -19.62 7.90 29.30
N GLY A 272 -19.77 8.93 28.49
CA GLY A 272 -21.06 9.63 28.30
C GLY A 272 -22.14 8.70 27.71
N GLN A 273 -21.78 7.90 26.72
CA GLN A 273 -22.67 6.90 26.13
C GLN A 273 -23.08 5.82 27.16
N LEU A 274 -22.13 5.32 27.93
CA LEU A 274 -22.41 4.32 28.99
C LEU A 274 -23.38 4.88 30.04
N LYS A 275 -23.16 6.10 30.53
CA LYS A 275 -24.08 6.76 31.46
C LYS A 275 -25.51 6.89 30.91
N LYS A 276 -25.64 7.26 29.62
CA LYS A 276 -26.94 7.35 28.96
C LYS A 276 -27.64 5.97 28.89
N LEU A 277 -26.90 4.89 28.66
CA LEU A 277 -27.43 3.53 28.59
C LEU A 277 -27.88 3.05 29.98
N MET A 278 -27.12 3.36 31.05
CA MET A 278 -27.49 3.03 32.43
C MET A 278 -28.75 3.74 32.88
N ASN A 279 -28.86 5.05 32.64
CA ASN A 279 -30.04 5.85 33.01
C ASN A 279 -31.32 5.42 32.26
N ARG A 280 -31.18 4.89 31.01
CA ARG A 280 -32.33 4.33 30.25
C ARG A 280 -32.84 3.01 30.84
N LYS A 281 -32.04 2.26 31.59
CA LYS A 281 -32.51 1.04 32.31
C LYS A 281 -33.31 1.40 33.57
N GLU A 282 -32.88 2.42 34.31
CA GLU A 282 -33.57 2.86 35.51
C GLU A 282 -34.95 3.48 35.21
N SER A 283 -35.15 4.09 34.07
CA SER A 283 -36.45 4.65 33.64
C SER A 283 -37.44 3.64 33.06
N ARG A 284 -37.07 2.33 33.00
CA ARG A 284 -37.92 1.23 32.51
C ARG A 284 -38.31 0.23 33.60
N LEU A 285 -37.89 0.48 34.83
CA LEU A 285 -38.33 -0.21 36.06
C LEU A 285 -39.32 0.65 36.84
#